data_0093dce3b1d3a47eefe47a828f3f72ac
#
_entry.id   0093dce3b1d3a47eefe47a828f3f72ac
#
_cell.length_a   1.000
_cell.length_b   1.000
_cell.length_c   1.000
_cell.angle_alpha   90.00
_cell.angle_beta   90.00
_cell.angle_gamma   90.00
#
_symmetry.space_group_name_H-M   'P 1'
#
loop_
_entity.id
_entity.type
_entity.pdbx_description
1 polymer ?
#
loop_
_entity_poly.entity_id
_entity_poly.type
_entity_poly.pdbx_seq_one_letter_code
_entity_poly.pdbx_strand_id
1 'polypeptide(L)'
;IRGLVGSEMCIRDRYKGARPVLWSVVEKTALADAEVEYEDHTSNTIYVKFKVTKSLINELVDTNIVIWTTTPWTIPGNRAVAYGKDLEYSLIEIIKTNEKSLANIGEKLVIADELKNQVLDEIGIDESKIIKKFFGKDLEGTECEHPFKSLGYNFNVRALEGDFVNLEQGTGIVHIAPGHGADDYTLGIKNDVDVIQTVEDDGKYNHHAVGFEGEHVYKVCLLYTSPSPRDRV
;
A
#
# COMPACT_ATOMS: atom_id res chain seq x y z
N ILE A 1 9.20 -46.21 -18.33
CA ILE A 1 8.08 -45.22 -18.29
C ILE A 1 7.09 -45.57 -17.16
N ARG A 2 7.57 -45.60 -15.91
CA ARG A 2 6.70 -45.84 -14.73
C ARG A 2 6.31 -44.58 -13.96
N GLY A 3 6.72 -43.39 -14.39
CA GLY A 3 6.51 -42.17 -13.65
C GLY A 3 5.35 -41.29 -14.10
N LEU A 4 4.78 -41.50 -15.28
CA LEU A 4 3.79 -40.58 -15.87
C LEU A 4 2.33 -40.96 -15.62
N VAL A 5 2.04 -42.25 -15.34
CA VAL A 5 0.64 -42.72 -15.15
C VAL A 5 0.02 -42.19 -13.87
N GLY A 6 0.83 -41.96 -12.82
CA GLY A 6 0.34 -41.37 -11.56
C GLY A 6 0.04 -39.88 -11.63
N SER A 7 0.76 -39.15 -12.52
CA SER A 7 0.55 -37.72 -12.67
C SER A 7 -0.66 -37.37 -13.54
N GLU A 8 -1.05 -38.25 -14.47
CA GLU A 8 -2.22 -38.02 -15.33
C GLU A 8 -3.56 -38.22 -14.61
N MET A 9 -3.61 -39.05 -13.56
CA MET A 9 -4.82 -39.20 -12.75
C MET A 9 -5.18 -37.92 -11.98
N CYS A 10 -4.22 -37.01 -11.75
CA CYS A 10 -4.43 -35.74 -11.04
C CYS A 10 -4.69 -34.55 -11.96
N ILE A 11 -4.84 -34.74 -13.27
CA ILE A 11 -5.06 -33.61 -14.22
C ILE A 11 -6.36 -32.86 -13.92
N ARG A 12 -7.38 -33.54 -13.36
CA ARG A 12 -8.63 -32.87 -12.96
C ARG A 12 -8.48 -31.91 -11.79
N ASP A 13 -7.43 -32.09 -10.98
CA ASP A 13 -7.16 -31.28 -9.80
C ASP A 13 -6.16 -30.14 -10.09
N ARG A 14 -5.72 -30.01 -11.34
CA ARG A 14 -4.80 -28.97 -11.78
C ARG A 14 -5.57 -27.84 -12.45
N TYR A 15 -5.35 -26.65 -11.99
CA TYR A 15 -5.86 -25.43 -12.60
C TYR A 15 -4.70 -24.45 -12.82
N LYS A 16 -4.86 -23.60 -13.84
CA LYS A 16 -3.92 -22.50 -14.07
C LYS A 16 -4.28 -21.36 -13.12
N GLY A 17 -3.36 -21.02 -12.23
CA GLY A 17 -3.48 -19.89 -11.31
C GLY A 17 -2.22 -19.01 -11.38
N ALA A 18 -2.33 -17.79 -10.90
CA ALA A 18 -1.22 -16.90 -10.66
C ALA A 18 -1.08 -16.66 -9.15
N ARG A 19 0.15 -16.47 -8.67
CA ARG A 19 0.46 -16.05 -7.31
C ARG A 19 1.75 -15.24 -7.31
N PRO A 20 1.95 -14.30 -6.37
CA PRO A 20 3.23 -13.66 -6.18
C PRO A 20 4.31 -14.67 -5.84
N VAL A 21 5.48 -14.52 -6.43
CA VAL A 21 6.68 -15.34 -6.19
C VAL A 21 7.89 -14.41 -6.13
N LEU A 22 8.95 -14.85 -5.44
CA LEU A 22 10.24 -14.18 -5.47
C LEU A 22 10.81 -14.26 -6.89
N TRP A 23 11.32 -13.14 -7.38
CA TRP A 23 11.75 -12.97 -8.76
C TRP A 23 13.13 -12.32 -8.85
N SER A 24 14.04 -12.91 -9.62
CA SER A 24 15.31 -12.28 -9.97
C SER A 24 15.14 -11.46 -11.25
N VAL A 25 15.35 -10.16 -11.14
CA VAL A 25 15.31 -9.25 -12.31
C VAL A 25 16.57 -9.37 -13.20
N VAL A 26 17.64 -9.97 -12.67
CA VAL A 26 18.91 -10.20 -13.38
C VAL A 26 18.80 -11.43 -14.27
N GLU A 27 18.40 -12.56 -13.68
CA GLU A 27 18.22 -13.84 -14.38
C GLU A 27 16.87 -13.94 -15.08
N LYS A 28 15.93 -13.05 -14.77
CA LYS A 28 14.55 -13.03 -15.30
C LYS A 28 13.82 -14.35 -15.07
N THR A 29 13.87 -14.83 -13.84
CA THR A 29 13.27 -16.09 -13.41
C THR A 29 12.74 -16.03 -12.00
N ALA A 30 11.75 -16.89 -11.71
CA ALA A 30 11.28 -17.12 -10.35
C ALA A 30 12.37 -17.84 -9.54
N LEU A 31 12.51 -17.45 -8.27
CA LEU A 31 13.45 -18.05 -7.32
C LEU A 31 12.72 -19.07 -6.44
N ALA A 32 13.37 -20.20 -6.19
CA ALA A 32 13.00 -21.10 -5.11
C ALA A 32 13.51 -20.53 -3.77
N ASP A 33 12.85 -20.88 -2.65
CA ASP A 33 13.22 -20.38 -1.33
C ASP A 33 14.70 -20.64 -0.97
N ALA A 34 15.27 -21.75 -1.48
CA ALA A 34 16.67 -22.11 -1.27
C ALA A 34 17.67 -21.28 -2.10
N GLU A 35 17.20 -20.51 -3.08
CA GLU A 35 18.01 -19.65 -3.94
C GLU A 35 18.05 -18.21 -3.46
N VAL A 36 17.28 -17.90 -2.40
CA VAL A 36 17.16 -16.54 -1.86
C VAL A 36 18.25 -16.32 -0.82
N GLU A 37 19.10 -15.35 -1.06
CA GLU A 37 20.07 -14.85 -0.09
C GLU A 37 19.56 -13.53 0.51
N TYR A 38 19.65 -13.39 1.82
CA TYR A 38 19.22 -12.19 2.54
C TYR A 38 20.43 -11.35 2.91
N GLU A 39 20.39 -10.09 2.54
CA GLU A 39 21.40 -9.09 2.87
C GLU A 39 20.75 -7.90 3.57
N ASP A 40 21.53 -7.22 4.41
CA ASP A 40 21.10 -5.96 5.04
C ASP A 40 20.96 -4.90 3.96
N HIS A 41 19.74 -4.38 3.81
CA HIS A 41 19.42 -3.35 2.84
C HIS A 41 18.81 -2.12 3.50
N THR A 42 19.32 -0.93 3.16
CA THR A 42 18.73 0.33 3.57
C THR A 42 17.76 0.81 2.51
N SER A 43 16.49 0.87 2.85
CA SER A 43 15.44 1.40 1.97
C SER A 43 14.85 2.71 2.51
N ASN A 44 14.34 3.53 1.60
CA ASN A 44 13.56 4.70 1.97
C ASN A 44 12.18 4.27 2.42
N THR A 45 11.74 4.76 3.57
CA THR A 45 10.37 4.62 4.05
C THR A 45 9.58 5.88 3.79
N ILE A 46 8.31 5.74 3.44
CA ILE A 46 7.45 6.89 3.18
C ILE A 46 6.08 6.73 3.85
N TYR A 47 5.51 7.88 4.21
CA TYR A 47 4.11 8.02 4.59
C TYR A 47 3.32 8.54 3.39
N VAL A 48 2.20 7.91 3.07
CA VAL A 48 1.37 8.28 1.91
C VAL A 48 -0.06 8.53 2.36
N LYS A 49 -0.64 9.61 1.87
CA LYS A 49 -2.03 10.02 2.13
C LYS A 49 -2.94 9.50 1.03
N PHE A 50 -4.05 8.86 1.45
CA PHE A 50 -5.15 8.45 0.58
C PHE A 50 -6.37 9.27 0.94
N LYS A 51 -6.80 10.17 0.06
CA LYS A 51 -7.93 11.04 0.33
C LYS A 51 -9.24 10.23 0.31
N VAL A 52 -9.99 10.28 1.41
CA VAL A 52 -11.29 9.63 1.54
C VAL A 52 -12.34 10.36 0.72
N THR A 53 -13.00 9.65 -0.20
CA THR A 53 -14.07 10.19 -1.05
C THR A 53 -15.45 9.73 -0.62
N LYS A 54 -15.52 8.57 0.07
CA LYS A 54 -16.77 7.99 0.55
C LYS A 54 -16.52 7.23 1.84
N SER A 55 -17.42 7.38 2.82
CA SER A 55 -17.41 6.61 4.07
C SER A 55 -18.80 6.60 4.67
N LEU A 56 -19.08 5.58 5.51
CA LEU A 56 -20.27 5.55 6.36
C LEU A 56 -20.17 6.56 7.50
N ILE A 57 -18.95 6.91 7.90
CA ILE A 57 -18.68 8.00 8.86
C ILE A 57 -18.51 9.29 8.07
N ASN A 58 -19.49 10.18 8.09
CA ASN A 58 -19.47 11.43 7.32
C ASN A 58 -18.25 12.30 7.61
N GLU A 59 -17.75 12.31 8.86
CA GLU A 59 -16.59 13.10 9.27
C GLU A 59 -15.29 12.64 8.64
N LEU A 60 -15.23 11.42 8.07
CA LEU A 60 -14.07 10.91 7.35
C LEU A 60 -14.01 11.39 5.89
N VAL A 61 -15.12 11.82 5.31
CA VAL A 61 -15.13 12.32 3.93
C VAL A 61 -14.26 13.59 3.84
N ASP A 62 -13.47 13.69 2.77
CA ASP A 62 -12.46 14.74 2.56
C ASP A 62 -11.31 14.77 3.59
N THR A 63 -11.11 13.68 4.33
CA THR A 63 -9.92 13.47 5.19
C THR A 63 -8.93 12.52 4.51
N ASN A 64 -7.79 12.27 5.14
CA ASN A 64 -6.77 11.41 4.58
C ASN A 64 -6.51 10.20 5.46
N ILE A 65 -6.61 9.00 4.91
CA ILE A 65 -6.02 7.80 5.50
C ILE A 65 -4.52 7.84 5.24
N VAL A 66 -3.71 7.57 6.25
CA VAL A 66 -2.25 7.56 6.14
C VAL A 66 -1.76 6.12 6.20
N ILE A 67 -0.98 5.72 5.22
CA ILE A 67 -0.23 4.45 5.24
C ILE A 67 1.27 4.72 5.37
N TRP A 68 2.01 3.71 5.79
CA TRP A 68 3.46 3.69 5.79
C TRP A 68 3.96 2.50 4.98
N THR A 69 5.03 2.68 4.22
CA THR A 69 5.62 1.59 3.44
C THR A 69 7.14 1.71 3.35
N THR A 70 7.81 0.56 3.36
CA THR A 70 9.25 0.40 3.09
C THR A 70 9.53 0.13 1.61
N THR A 71 8.49 -0.10 0.81
CA THR A 71 8.56 -0.46 -0.61
C THR A 71 7.75 0.53 -1.46
N PRO A 72 8.17 1.81 -1.55
CA PRO A 72 7.42 2.85 -2.27
C PRO A 72 7.10 2.48 -3.73
N TRP A 73 7.95 1.69 -4.36
CA TRP A 73 7.79 1.27 -5.74
C TRP A 73 6.54 0.42 -6.01
N THR A 74 5.88 -0.10 -4.97
CA THR A 74 4.61 -0.85 -5.13
C THR A 74 3.38 0.05 -5.21
N ILE A 75 3.48 1.35 -4.89
CA ILE A 75 2.35 2.29 -4.90
C ILE A 75 1.61 2.34 -6.24
N PRO A 76 2.27 2.33 -7.42
CA PRO A 76 1.56 2.24 -8.71
C PRO A 76 0.67 1.00 -8.85
N GLY A 77 1.04 -0.09 -8.17
CA GLY A 77 0.27 -1.33 -8.08
C GLY A 77 -0.84 -1.34 -7.03
N ASN A 78 -0.97 -0.27 -6.23
CA ASN A 78 -2.00 -0.18 -5.18
C ASN A 78 -3.42 -0.32 -5.77
N ARG A 79 -4.27 -1.09 -5.06
CA ARG A 79 -5.69 -1.27 -5.42
C ARG A 79 -6.63 -1.19 -4.22
N ALA A 80 -6.08 -1.29 -3.00
CA ALA A 80 -6.85 -1.17 -1.76
C ALA A 80 -5.97 -0.67 -0.62
N VAL A 81 -6.57 -0.37 0.52
CA VAL A 81 -5.92 -0.24 1.82
C VAL A 81 -6.56 -1.24 2.79
N ALA A 82 -5.75 -1.85 3.67
CA ALA A 82 -6.24 -2.81 4.66
C ALA A 82 -6.25 -2.19 6.05
N TYR A 83 -7.28 -2.48 6.84
CA TYR A 83 -7.41 -2.09 8.23
C TYR A 83 -7.69 -3.30 9.13
N GLY A 84 -7.30 -3.22 10.40
CA GLY A 84 -7.66 -4.22 11.41
C GLY A 84 -9.02 -3.89 11.99
N LYS A 85 -9.97 -4.83 11.91
CA LYS A 85 -11.37 -4.66 12.32
C LYS A 85 -11.56 -4.19 13.77
N ASP A 86 -10.80 -4.79 14.68
CA ASP A 86 -10.90 -4.57 16.12
C ASP A 86 -9.93 -3.50 16.63
N LEU A 87 -9.12 -2.91 15.75
CA LEU A 87 -8.21 -1.83 16.11
C LEU A 87 -8.95 -0.50 16.27
N GLU A 88 -8.54 0.30 17.26
CA GLU A 88 -9.05 1.66 17.44
C GLU A 88 -8.26 2.63 16.54
N TYR A 89 -8.98 3.49 15.83
CA TYR A 89 -8.44 4.54 14.97
C TYR A 89 -8.86 5.91 15.47
N SER A 90 -7.98 6.88 15.25
CA SER A 90 -8.25 8.29 15.54
C SER A 90 -8.30 9.11 14.26
N LEU A 91 -9.36 9.89 14.11
CA LEU A 91 -9.40 11.03 13.21
C LEU A 91 -8.83 12.22 13.98
N ILE A 92 -7.72 12.77 13.48
CA ILE A 92 -7.06 13.94 14.06
C ILE A 92 -7.06 15.12 13.10
N GLU A 93 -7.00 16.32 13.64
CA GLU A 93 -6.76 17.56 12.90
C GLU A 93 -5.40 18.12 13.29
N ILE A 94 -4.61 18.53 12.31
CA ILE A 94 -3.27 19.07 12.49
C ILE A 94 -3.40 20.54 12.91
N ILE A 95 -2.88 20.88 14.09
CA ILE A 95 -2.89 22.26 14.63
C ILE A 95 -1.56 22.93 14.40
N LYS A 96 -0.45 22.21 14.55
CA LYS A 96 0.90 22.75 14.40
C LYS A 96 1.86 21.73 13.81
N THR A 97 2.70 22.19 12.90
CA THR A 97 3.75 21.40 12.26
C THR A 97 5.12 22.04 12.47
N ASN A 98 6.18 21.25 12.37
CA ASN A 98 7.56 21.74 12.31
C ASN A 98 8.09 21.75 10.86
N GLU A 99 9.35 22.16 10.69
CA GLU A 99 9.98 22.33 9.36
C GLU A 99 10.15 21.02 8.57
N LYS A 100 10.06 19.87 9.24
CA LYS A 100 10.19 18.56 8.58
C LYS A 100 8.89 18.08 7.94
N SER A 101 7.75 18.64 8.34
CA SER A 101 6.44 18.17 7.92
C SER A 101 6.09 18.63 6.51
N LEU A 102 5.58 17.70 5.71
CA LEU A 102 4.93 17.98 4.43
C LEU A 102 3.40 18.09 4.55
N ALA A 103 2.86 17.96 5.76
CA ALA A 103 1.44 18.10 6.03
C ALA A 103 1.06 19.56 6.29
N ASN A 104 -0.17 19.91 5.98
CA ASN A 104 -0.67 21.27 6.17
C ASN A 104 -1.49 21.40 7.47
N ILE A 105 -1.42 22.56 8.10
CA ILE A 105 -2.28 22.90 9.24
C ILE A 105 -3.75 22.85 8.80
N GLY A 106 -4.61 22.23 9.61
CA GLY A 106 -6.02 21.98 9.30
C GLY A 106 -6.28 20.69 8.50
N GLU A 107 -5.25 20.01 7.99
CA GLU A 107 -5.44 18.67 7.43
C GLU A 107 -5.92 17.68 8.49
N LYS A 108 -6.74 16.74 8.05
CA LYS A 108 -7.28 15.69 8.90
C LYS A 108 -6.73 14.34 8.48
N LEU A 109 -6.20 13.58 9.44
CA LEU A 109 -5.55 12.31 9.22
C LEU A 109 -6.23 11.20 10.02
N VAL A 110 -6.32 10.01 9.43
CA VAL A 110 -6.77 8.77 10.08
C VAL A 110 -5.55 7.89 10.33
N ILE A 111 -5.32 7.53 11.59
CA ILE A 111 -4.17 6.73 12.05
C ILE A 111 -4.68 5.85 13.21
N ALA A 112 -4.10 4.65 13.40
CA ALA A 112 -4.39 3.84 14.59
C ALA A 112 -4.04 4.61 15.86
N ASP A 113 -4.93 4.59 16.84
CA ASP A 113 -4.80 5.43 18.05
C ASP A 113 -3.53 5.12 18.85
N GLU A 114 -3.13 3.86 18.90
CA GLU A 114 -1.94 3.41 19.62
C GLU A 114 -0.64 3.92 18.96
N LEU A 115 -0.57 3.95 17.63
CA LEU A 115 0.60 4.39 16.86
C LEU A 115 0.64 5.91 16.62
N LYS A 116 -0.44 6.61 16.92
CA LYS A 116 -0.63 8.02 16.59
C LYS A 116 0.54 8.90 17.01
N ASN A 117 0.97 8.82 18.25
CA ASN A 117 2.01 9.72 18.78
C ASN A 117 3.34 9.51 18.08
N GLN A 118 3.72 8.25 17.83
CA GLN A 118 4.94 7.90 17.10
C GLN A 118 4.87 8.44 15.67
N VAL A 119 3.77 8.19 14.96
CA VAL A 119 3.59 8.65 13.58
C VAL A 119 3.65 10.17 13.50
N LEU A 120 2.98 10.88 14.41
CA LEU A 120 2.97 12.35 14.44
C LEU A 120 4.37 12.94 14.64
N ASP A 121 5.17 12.36 15.53
CA ASP A 121 6.56 12.77 15.75
C ASP A 121 7.41 12.55 14.48
N GLU A 122 7.29 11.37 13.86
CA GLU A 122 8.04 11.02 12.64
C GLU A 122 7.71 11.92 11.45
N ILE A 123 6.43 12.30 11.25
CA ILE A 123 5.99 13.18 10.17
C ILE A 123 6.05 14.67 10.50
N GLY A 124 6.57 15.02 11.67
CA GLY A 124 6.82 16.40 12.08
C GLY A 124 5.58 17.20 12.46
N ILE A 125 4.62 16.58 13.14
CA ILE A 125 3.43 17.26 13.66
C ILE A 125 3.61 17.47 15.16
N ASP A 126 3.74 18.75 15.56
CA ASP A 126 3.98 19.14 16.96
C ASP A 126 2.70 19.15 17.79
N GLU A 127 1.54 19.47 17.19
CA GLU A 127 0.28 19.55 17.88
C GLU A 127 -0.88 19.10 16.99
N SER A 128 -1.74 18.26 17.54
CA SER A 128 -2.94 17.76 16.87
C SER A 128 -4.11 17.68 17.83
N LYS A 129 -5.34 17.74 17.28
CA LYS A 129 -6.58 17.57 18.02
C LYS A 129 -7.30 16.33 17.55
N ILE A 130 -7.67 15.44 18.46
CA ILE A 130 -8.52 14.30 18.14
C ILE A 130 -9.93 14.84 17.91
N ILE A 131 -10.48 14.55 16.73
CA ILE A 131 -11.87 14.87 16.35
C ILE A 131 -12.78 13.73 16.76
N LYS A 132 -12.38 12.49 16.44
CA LYS A 132 -13.20 11.29 16.64
C LYS A 132 -12.32 10.06 16.82
N LYS A 133 -12.77 9.13 17.64
CA LYS A 133 -12.25 7.77 17.73
C LYS A 133 -13.30 6.79 17.25
N PHE A 134 -12.89 5.72 16.60
CA PHE A 134 -13.77 4.69 16.04
C PHE A 134 -13.00 3.38 15.87
N PHE A 135 -13.71 2.28 15.69
CA PHE A 135 -13.08 0.98 15.41
C PHE A 135 -12.92 0.74 13.91
N GLY A 136 -11.97 -0.12 13.55
CA GLY A 136 -11.71 -0.46 12.14
C GLY A 136 -12.95 -0.96 11.40
N LYS A 137 -13.83 -1.73 12.05
CA LYS A 137 -15.12 -2.16 11.46
C LYS A 137 -15.95 -1.02 10.88
N ASP A 138 -15.80 0.19 11.40
CA ASP A 138 -16.53 1.37 10.95
C ASP A 138 -15.93 1.97 9.64
N LEU A 139 -14.77 1.45 9.18
CA LEU A 139 -14.17 1.76 7.87
C LEU A 139 -14.76 0.92 6.72
N GLU A 140 -15.63 -0.03 7.02
CA GLU A 140 -16.30 -0.81 5.98
C GLU A 140 -17.01 0.10 4.96
N GLY A 141 -16.83 -0.21 3.67
CA GLY A 141 -17.39 0.59 2.57
C GLY A 141 -16.73 1.95 2.34
N THR A 142 -15.63 2.25 3.03
CA THR A 142 -14.84 3.46 2.78
C THR A 142 -14.05 3.32 1.48
N GLU A 143 -14.05 4.39 0.68
CA GLU A 143 -13.32 4.49 -0.59
C GLU A 143 -12.44 5.74 -0.57
N CYS A 144 -11.25 5.61 -1.15
CA CYS A 144 -10.27 6.68 -1.25
C CYS A 144 -9.87 6.94 -2.71
N GLU A 145 -9.31 8.10 -2.96
CA GLU A 145 -8.58 8.38 -4.19
C GLU A 145 -7.18 7.77 -4.14
N HIS A 146 -6.70 7.27 -5.28
CA HIS A 146 -5.30 6.88 -5.40
C HIS A 146 -4.39 8.12 -5.30
N PRO A 147 -3.21 8.04 -4.61
CA PRO A 147 -2.29 9.19 -4.48
C PRO A 147 -1.86 9.79 -5.82
N PHE A 148 -1.80 8.98 -6.88
CA PHE A 148 -1.44 9.41 -8.23
C PHE A 148 -2.65 9.70 -9.13
N LYS A 149 -3.76 10.10 -8.56
CA LYS A 149 -4.97 10.46 -9.35
C LYS A 149 -4.67 11.50 -10.43
N SER A 150 -3.82 12.48 -10.14
CA SER A 150 -3.39 13.51 -11.10
C SER A 150 -2.60 12.95 -12.30
N LEU A 151 -2.00 11.77 -12.17
CA LEU A 151 -1.29 11.05 -13.22
C LEU A 151 -2.19 10.13 -14.05
N GLY A 152 -3.48 10.01 -13.69
CA GLY A 152 -4.41 9.16 -14.43
C GLY A 152 -4.90 7.90 -13.70
N TYR A 153 -4.56 7.72 -12.42
CA TYR A 153 -5.07 6.62 -11.59
C TYR A 153 -6.51 6.92 -11.13
N ASN A 154 -7.47 6.82 -12.06
CA ASN A 154 -8.87 7.25 -11.88
C ASN A 154 -9.78 6.13 -11.38
N PHE A 155 -9.33 5.32 -10.44
CA PHE A 155 -10.12 4.28 -9.78
C PHE A 155 -10.20 4.54 -8.28
N ASN A 156 -11.22 3.95 -7.64
CA ASN A 156 -11.39 4.05 -6.20
C ASN A 156 -10.56 2.98 -5.48
N VAL A 157 -9.83 3.39 -4.46
CA VAL A 157 -9.09 2.52 -3.54
C VAL A 157 -10.01 2.18 -2.38
N ARG A 158 -10.42 0.91 -2.28
CA ARG A 158 -11.33 0.44 -1.22
C ARG A 158 -10.58 0.17 0.08
N ALA A 159 -11.20 0.50 1.22
CA ALA A 159 -10.75 0.02 2.51
C ALA A 159 -11.30 -1.40 2.76
N LEU A 160 -10.43 -2.35 3.10
CA LEU A 160 -10.74 -3.76 3.28
C LEU A 160 -10.29 -4.24 4.66
N GLU A 161 -11.03 -5.17 5.26
CA GLU A 161 -10.63 -5.83 6.49
C GLU A 161 -9.49 -6.82 6.21
N GLY A 162 -8.35 -6.67 6.92
CA GLY A 162 -7.18 -7.54 6.82
C GLY A 162 -6.75 -8.06 8.18
N ASP A 163 -6.76 -9.38 8.37
CA ASP A 163 -6.41 -10.04 9.64
C ASP A 163 -4.91 -9.90 9.99
N PHE A 164 -4.07 -9.61 8.99
CA PHE A 164 -2.62 -9.42 9.15
C PHE A 164 -2.22 -8.02 9.62
N VAL A 165 -3.16 -7.07 9.65
CA VAL A 165 -2.90 -5.70 10.11
C VAL A 165 -2.64 -5.70 11.61
N ASN A 166 -1.46 -5.22 12.01
CA ASN A 166 -1.04 -5.14 13.40
C ASN A 166 -0.57 -3.72 13.79
N LEU A 167 -0.18 -3.55 15.05
CA LEU A 167 0.27 -2.28 15.62
C LEU A 167 1.76 -2.27 15.99
N GLU A 168 2.56 -3.17 15.41
CA GLU A 168 3.99 -3.23 15.71
C GLU A 168 4.76 -2.08 15.07
N GLN A 169 4.31 -1.62 13.90
CA GLN A 169 4.92 -0.50 13.16
C GLN A 169 3.94 0.10 12.15
N GLY A 170 4.30 1.27 11.61
CA GLY A 170 3.51 1.97 10.58
C GLY A 170 2.37 2.78 11.15
N THR A 171 1.22 2.75 10.52
CA THR A 171 0.05 3.58 10.86
C THR A 171 -1.16 2.77 11.32
N GLY A 172 -1.05 1.44 11.36
CA GLY A 172 -2.19 0.53 11.55
C GLY A 172 -3.11 0.43 10.33
N ILE A 173 -2.71 1.00 9.20
CA ILE A 173 -3.37 0.84 7.90
C ILE A 173 -2.29 0.51 6.87
N VAL A 174 -2.52 -0.53 6.07
CA VAL A 174 -1.55 -1.07 5.12
C VAL A 174 -2.04 -0.87 3.69
N HIS A 175 -1.18 -0.42 2.79
CA HIS A 175 -1.51 -0.36 1.38
C HIS A 175 -1.47 -1.77 0.77
N ILE A 176 -2.36 -2.05 -0.18
CA ILE A 176 -2.52 -3.37 -0.80
C ILE A 176 -2.23 -3.28 -2.29
N ALA A 177 -1.22 -4.03 -2.72
CA ALA A 177 -0.83 -4.20 -4.11
C ALA A 177 -0.84 -5.69 -4.49
N PRO A 178 -1.97 -6.26 -4.95
CA PRO A 178 -2.15 -7.70 -5.13
C PRO A 178 -1.15 -8.36 -6.09
N GLY A 179 -0.52 -7.58 -6.96
CA GLY A 179 0.53 -8.06 -7.87
C GLY A 179 1.92 -8.21 -7.22
N HIS A 180 2.12 -7.75 -5.97
CA HIS A 180 3.44 -7.62 -5.35
C HIS A 180 3.59 -8.28 -3.97
N GLY A 181 2.51 -8.65 -3.29
CA GLY A 181 2.54 -9.27 -1.97
C GLY A 181 1.64 -10.52 -1.88
N ALA A 182 2.04 -11.53 -1.10
CA ALA A 182 1.25 -12.75 -0.94
C ALA A 182 -0.04 -12.51 -0.15
N ASP A 183 0.05 -11.75 0.94
CA ASP A 183 -1.12 -11.37 1.75
C ASP A 183 -2.03 -10.42 0.97
N ASP A 184 -1.44 -9.47 0.23
CA ASP A 184 -2.14 -8.54 -0.65
C ASP A 184 -2.92 -9.31 -1.75
N TYR A 185 -2.26 -10.30 -2.36
CA TYR A 185 -2.89 -11.17 -3.36
C TYR A 185 -4.07 -11.93 -2.77
N THR A 186 -3.89 -12.55 -1.61
CA THR A 186 -4.93 -13.33 -0.93
C THR A 186 -6.13 -12.45 -0.57
N LEU A 187 -5.87 -11.26 -0.01
CA LEU A 187 -6.90 -10.28 0.32
C LEU A 187 -7.60 -9.78 -0.96
N GLY A 188 -6.82 -9.53 -2.02
CA GLY A 188 -7.33 -9.07 -3.31
C GLY A 188 -8.31 -10.06 -3.93
N ILE A 189 -7.93 -11.34 -4.03
CA ILE A 189 -8.79 -12.40 -4.57
C ILE A 189 -10.06 -12.57 -3.73
N LYS A 190 -9.95 -12.55 -2.39
CA LYS A 190 -11.11 -12.66 -1.48
C LYS A 190 -12.15 -11.55 -1.69
N ASN A 191 -11.71 -10.38 -2.15
CA ASN A 191 -12.54 -9.17 -2.27
C ASN A 191 -12.77 -8.71 -3.72
N ASP A 192 -12.52 -9.55 -4.72
CA ASP A 192 -12.64 -9.22 -6.15
C ASP A 192 -11.89 -7.91 -6.51
N VAL A 193 -10.65 -7.80 -6.04
CA VAL A 193 -9.74 -6.71 -6.39
C VAL A 193 -8.84 -7.16 -7.53
N ASP A 194 -8.67 -6.33 -8.54
CA ASP A 194 -7.83 -6.62 -9.70
C ASP A 194 -6.38 -6.87 -9.31
N VAL A 195 -5.83 -7.99 -9.79
CA VAL A 195 -4.41 -8.32 -9.66
C VAL A 195 -3.69 -7.79 -10.89
N ILE A 196 -3.12 -6.61 -10.78
CA ILE A 196 -2.40 -5.96 -11.89
C ILE A 196 -0.90 -6.04 -11.64
N GLN A 197 -0.18 -6.63 -12.59
CA GLN A 197 1.27 -6.61 -12.62
C GLN A 197 1.73 -5.29 -13.23
N THR A 198 2.47 -4.49 -12.47
CA THR A 198 2.97 -3.18 -12.88
C THR A 198 4.45 -3.18 -13.25
N VAL A 199 5.15 -4.28 -13.01
CA VAL A 199 6.60 -4.42 -13.21
C VAL A 199 6.87 -5.59 -14.15
N GLU A 200 7.72 -5.36 -15.16
CA GLU A 200 8.17 -6.36 -16.11
C GLU A 200 9.31 -7.23 -15.55
N ASP A 201 9.66 -8.28 -16.27
CA ASP A 201 10.69 -9.26 -15.88
C ASP A 201 12.06 -8.64 -15.58
N ASP A 202 12.37 -7.49 -16.16
CA ASP A 202 13.63 -6.76 -15.97
C ASP A 202 13.59 -5.69 -14.88
N GLY A 203 12.52 -5.66 -14.07
CA GLY A 203 12.36 -4.72 -12.97
C GLY A 203 11.94 -3.31 -13.41
N LYS A 204 11.50 -3.12 -14.64
CA LYS A 204 10.95 -1.84 -15.11
C LYS A 204 9.44 -1.83 -15.04
N TYR A 205 8.90 -0.64 -14.86
CA TYR A 205 7.45 -0.46 -14.93
C TYR A 205 6.93 -0.62 -16.35
N ASN A 206 5.77 -1.28 -16.46
CA ASN A 206 5.02 -1.37 -17.70
C ASN A 206 3.96 -0.25 -17.82
N HIS A 207 3.14 -0.31 -18.86
CA HIS A 207 2.11 0.67 -19.16
C HIS A 207 1.01 0.80 -18.08
N HIS A 208 0.87 -0.17 -17.16
CA HIS A 208 -0.06 -0.07 -16.03
C HIS A 208 0.43 0.88 -14.94
N ALA A 209 1.73 1.14 -14.87
CA ALA A 209 2.31 2.14 -13.97
C ALA A 209 2.38 3.51 -14.66
N VAL A 210 1.22 4.12 -14.88
CA VAL A 210 1.05 5.39 -15.61
C VAL A 210 1.97 6.47 -15.03
N GLY A 211 2.76 7.11 -15.90
CA GLY A 211 3.72 8.15 -15.53
C GLY A 211 5.11 7.62 -15.12
N PHE A 212 5.29 6.30 -15.05
CA PHE A 212 6.56 5.66 -14.65
C PHE A 212 7.02 4.59 -15.63
N GLU A 213 6.30 4.38 -16.74
CA GLU A 213 6.59 3.36 -17.74
C GLU A 213 8.04 3.42 -18.22
N GLY A 214 8.71 2.27 -18.24
CA GLY A 214 10.11 2.12 -18.65
C GLY A 214 11.15 2.47 -17.59
N GLU A 215 10.75 3.11 -16.47
CA GLU A 215 11.66 3.38 -15.36
C GLU A 215 11.87 2.14 -14.49
N HIS A 216 13.10 1.96 -13.99
CA HIS A 216 13.43 0.84 -13.11
C HIS A 216 12.96 1.13 -11.67
N VAL A 217 12.33 0.14 -11.02
CA VAL A 217 11.72 0.29 -9.68
C VAL A 217 12.66 0.89 -8.63
N TYR A 218 13.95 0.56 -8.64
CA TYR A 218 14.94 1.11 -7.70
C TYR A 218 15.28 2.59 -7.95
N LYS A 219 15.05 3.12 -9.15
CA LYS A 219 15.31 4.53 -9.46
C LYS A 219 14.12 5.41 -9.11
N VAL A 220 12.92 4.89 -9.27
CA VAL A 220 11.69 5.66 -9.10
C VAL A 220 11.41 5.97 -7.63
N CYS A 221 11.86 5.15 -6.68
CA CYS A 221 11.76 5.45 -5.26
C CYS A 221 12.28 6.85 -4.90
N LEU A 222 13.30 7.34 -5.58
CA LEU A 222 13.86 8.68 -5.38
C LEU A 222 12.95 9.79 -5.95
N LEU A 223 12.14 9.50 -6.95
CA LEU A 223 11.22 10.47 -7.56
C LEU A 223 10.00 10.74 -6.66
N TYR A 224 9.56 9.76 -5.85
CA TYR A 224 8.46 9.94 -4.91
C TYR A 224 8.85 10.71 -3.65
N THR A 225 10.13 10.60 -3.26
CA THR A 225 10.64 11.19 -2.01
C THR A 225 11.30 12.54 -2.20
N SER A 226 11.67 12.91 -3.42
CA SER A 226 12.18 14.24 -3.74
C SER A 226 11.01 15.18 -4.02
N PRO A 227 10.90 16.33 -3.31
CA PRO A 227 9.96 17.36 -3.73
C PRO A 227 10.34 17.79 -5.13
N SER A 228 9.51 17.46 -6.11
CA SER A 228 9.69 17.92 -7.48
C SER A 228 9.73 19.45 -7.48
N PRO A 229 10.64 20.09 -8.25
CA PRO A 229 10.59 21.53 -8.44
C PRO A 229 9.25 22.03 -9.02
N ARG A 230 8.41 21.13 -9.55
CA ARG A 230 7.06 21.43 -10.08
C ARG A 230 5.98 21.41 -9.01
N ASP A 231 6.22 20.83 -7.83
CA ASP A 231 5.25 20.77 -6.72
C ASP A 231 5.39 21.95 -5.77
N ARG A 232 6.20 22.96 -6.14
CA ARG A 232 6.36 24.23 -5.44
C ARG A 232 5.51 25.33 -6.06
N VAL A 233 4.28 25.01 -6.45
CA VAL A 233 3.32 26.04 -6.87
C VAL A 233 2.12 26.02 -5.96
#